data_89410a85753c67cd6e82a09eeba9b463
#
_entry.id   89410a85753c67cd6e82a09eeba9b463
#
_cell.length_a   1.000
_cell.length_b   1.000
_cell.length_c   1.000
_cell.angle_alpha   90.00
_cell.angle_beta   90.00
_cell.angle_gamma   90.00
#
_symmetry.space_group_name_H-M   'P 1'
#
loop_
_entity.id
_entity.type
_entity.pdbx_description
1 polymer ?
#
loop_
_entity_poly.entity_id
_entity_poly.type
_entity_poly.pdbx_seq_one_letter_code
_entity_poly.pdbx_strand_id
1 'polypeptide(L)'
;MAITQSARAEGIVAFVRTLADVNANAGPVVDAAKHDRIAWLAYPKAGQLDTDLNRDVLWQHMLKKGVQGVRQIAISSVWSAMRFRPKR
;
A
#
# COMPACT_ATOMS: atom_id res chain seq x y z
N MET A 1 4.84 1.36 -13.93
CA MET A 1 4.72 1.54 -12.48
C MET A 1 6.03 1.22 -11.78
N ALA A 2 6.52 2.13 -11.01
CA ALA A 2 7.74 1.90 -10.27
C ALA A 2 7.43 1.23 -8.93
N ILE A 3 8.17 0.19 -8.62
CA ILE A 3 8.12 -0.45 -7.32
C ILE A 3 9.48 -0.29 -6.70
N THR A 4 9.50 0.32 -5.53
CA THR A 4 10.73 0.43 -4.75
C THR A 4 10.67 -0.61 -3.66
N GLN A 5 11.60 -1.54 -3.70
CA GLN A 5 11.69 -2.58 -2.71
C GLN A 5 13.01 -2.43 -1.96
N SER A 6 12.94 -2.55 -0.66
CA SER A 6 14.14 -2.80 0.10
C SER A 6 14.64 -4.20 -0.28
N ALA A 7 15.89 -4.33 -0.60
CA ALA A 7 16.50 -5.63 -0.83
C ALA A 7 16.57 -6.43 0.47
N ARG A 8 16.28 -5.80 1.58
CA ARG A 8 16.31 -6.41 2.88
C ARG A 8 14.92 -6.91 3.25
N ALA A 9 14.90 -7.90 4.10
CA ALA A 9 13.65 -8.47 4.59
C ALA A 9 12.92 -7.56 5.56
N GLU A 10 13.53 -6.44 5.97
CA GLU A 10 12.94 -5.54 6.95
C GLU A 10 11.73 -4.80 6.44
N GLY A 11 11.62 -4.58 5.14
CA GLY A 11 10.49 -3.82 4.68
C GLY A 11 10.39 -3.67 3.19
N ILE A 12 9.25 -3.15 2.77
CA ILE A 12 8.95 -2.89 1.36
C ILE A 12 8.07 -1.65 1.27
N VAL A 13 8.30 -0.84 0.25
CA VAL A 13 7.40 0.23 -0.16
C VAL A 13 7.10 0.03 -1.64
N ALA A 14 5.82 -0.10 -1.97
CA ALA A 14 5.38 -0.22 -3.35
C ALA A 14 4.54 1.00 -3.72
N PHE A 15 4.75 1.54 -4.91
CA PHE A 15 3.98 2.68 -5.42
C PHE A 15 2.92 2.16 -6.38
N VAL A 16 1.67 2.51 -6.11
CA VAL A 16 0.52 2.11 -6.94
C VAL A 16 -0.27 3.35 -7.32
N ARG A 17 -0.86 3.37 -8.51
CA ARG A 17 -1.66 4.51 -8.98
C ARG A 17 -3.14 4.17 -9.04
N THR A 18 -3.47 2.91 -9.30
CA THR A 18 -4.85 2.48 -9.52
C THR A 18 -5.11 1.20 -8.74
N LEU A 19 -6.38 0.82 -8.66
CA LEU A 19 -6.76 -0.45 -8.04
C LEU A 19 -6.16 -1.63 -8.82
N ALA A 20 -6.05 -1.53 -10.13
CA ALA A 20 -5.39 -2.56 -10.93
C ALA A 20 -3.93 -2.72 -10.53
N ASP A 21 -3.23 -1.60 -10.27
CA ASP A 21 -1.85 -1.66 -9.79
C ASP A 21 -1.76 -2.34 -8.43
N VAL A 22 -2.72 -2.07 -7.54
CA VAL A 22 -2.77 -2.73 -6.23
C VAL A 22 -2.87 -4.24 -6.42
N ASN A 23 -3.78 -4.68 -7.28
CA ASN A 23 -3.94 -6.11 -7.55
C ASN A 23 -2.67 -6.74 -8.12
N ALA A 24 -1.97 -6.01 -8.99
CA ALA A 24 -0.78 -6.55 -9.64
C ALA A 24 0.44 -6.57 -8.72
N ASN A 25 0.52 -5.64 -7.77
CA ASN A 25 1.77 -5.38 -7.04
C ASN A 25 1.66 -5.52 -5.52
N ALA A 26 0.49 -5.82 -4.98
CA ALA A 26 0.31 -5.88 -3.53
C ALA A 26 0.87 -7.15 -2.90
N GLY A 27 1.12 -8.20 -3.69
CA GLY A 27 1.59 -9.48 -3.16
C GLY A 27 2.78 -9.36 -2.21
N PRO A 28 3.89 -8.73 -2.63
CA PRO A 28 5.05 -8.57 -1.74
C PRO A 28 4.73 -7.75 -0.48
N VAL A 29 3.88 -6.73 -0.61
CA VAL A 29 3.47 -5.91 0.53
C VAL A 29 2.63 -6.72 1.51
N VAL A 30 1.68 -7.50 0.99
CA VAL A 30 0.85 -8.38 1.82
C VAL A 30 1.72 -9.42 2.54
N ASP A 31 2.65 -10.01 1.81
CA ASP A 31 3.55 -11.01 2.39
C ASP A 31 4.38 -10.40 3.52
N ALA A 32 4.97 -9.23 3.29
CA ALA A 32 5.76 -8.56 4.30
C ALA A 32 4.90 -8.20 5.52
N ALA A 33 3.68 -7.71 5.30
CA ALA A 33 2.77 -7.36 6.39
C ALA A 33 2.38 -8.59 7.21
N LYS A 34 2.11 -9.72 6.55
CA LYS A 34 1.75 -10.96 7.25
C LYS A 34 2.87 -11.50 8.11
N HIS A 35 4.12 -11.19 7.77
CA HIS A 35 5.28 -11.55 8.57
C HIS A 35 5.66 -10.45 9.55
N ASP A 36 4.77 -9.49 9.76
CA ASP A 36 4.96 -8.36 10.68
C ASP A 36 6.20 -7.53 10.35
N ARG A 37 6.54 -7.46 9.07
CA ARG A 37 7.61 -6.59 8.58
C ARG A 37 7.03 -5.23 8.18
N ILE A 38 7.90 -4.25 7.98
CA ILE A 38 7.47 -2.93 7.54
C ILE A 38 6.95 -3.04 6.10
N ALA A 39 5.68 -2.67 5.92
CA ALA A 39 5.01 -2.81 4.63
C ALA A 39 4.15 -1.58 4.36
N TRP A 40 4.51 -0.83 3.31
CA TRP A 40 3.83 0.39 2.93
C TRP A 40 3.36 0.31 1.47
N LEU A 41 2.16 0.86 1.22
CA LEU A 41 1.72 1.18 -0.14
C LEU A 41 1.63 2.69 -0.26
N ALA A 42 2.35 3.26 -1.21
CA ALA A 42 2.20 4.65 -1.58
C ALA A 42 1.19 4.76 -2.71
N TYR A 43 0.24 5.65 -2.59
CA TYR A 43 -0.86 5.79 -3.54
C TYR A 43 -1.21 7.27 -3.72
N PRO A 44 -1.78 7.66 -4.88
CA PRO A 44 -2.19 9.04 -5.08
C PRO A 44 -3.35 9.40 -4.16
N LYS A 45 -3.35 10.62 -3.68
CA LYS A 45 -4.51 11.14 -2.95
C LYS A 45 -5.73 11.15 -3.85
N ALA A 46 -6.90 11.05 -3.25
CA ALA A 46 -8.15 11.00 -4.02
C ALA A 46 -8.22 12.15 -5.03
N GLY A 47 -8.54 11.83 -6.27
CA GLY A 47 -8.63 12.79 -7.34
C GLY A 47 -7.31 13.18 -8.00
N GLN A 48 -6.19 12.65 -7.53
CA GLN A 48 -4.88 12.93 -8.12
C GLN A 48 -4.49 11.84 -9.11
N LEU A 49 -3.78 12.20 -10.17
CA LEU A 49 -3.25 11.27 -11.18
C LEU A 49 -4.32 10.34 -11.77
N ASP A 50 -5.56 10.81 -11.88
CA ASP A 50 -6.70 10.03 -12.38
C ASP A 50 -6.86 8.69 -11.65
N THR A 51 -6.52 8.66 -10.37
CA THR A 51 -6.62 7.43 -9.58
C THR A 51 -8.06 7.09 -9.24
N ASP A 52 -8.37 5.80 -9.22
CA ASP A 52 -9.62 5.28 -8.65
C ASP A 52 -9.43 4.88 -7.18
N LEU A 53 -8.25 5.16 -6.63
CA LEU A 53 -7.97 4.85 -5.24
C LEU A 53 -8.33 6.00 -4.31
N ASN A 54 -8.66 5.65 -3.10
CA ASN A 54 -8.68 6.53 -1.96
C ASN A 54 -8.38 5.66 -0.73
N ARG A 55 -8.30 6.31 0.44
CA ARG A 55 -7.96 5.60 1.67
C ARG A 55 -8.91 4.44 1.94
N ASP A 56 -10.20 4.66 1.79
CA ASP A 56 -11.19 3.65 2.14
C ASP A 56 -11.19 2.48 1.17
N VAL A 57 -11.08 2.75 -0.12
CA VAL A 57 -11.01 1.71 -1.15
C VAL A 57 -9.77 0.86 -0.93
N LEU A 58 -8.62 1.49 -0.71
CA LEU A 58 -7.37 0.76 -0.48
C LEU A 58 -7.47 -0.09 0.78
N TRP A 59 -7.98 0.48 1.86
CA TRP A 59 -8.11 -0.24 3.13
C TRP A 59 -9.00 -1.47 2.96
N GLN A 60 -10.20 -1.30 2.39
CA GLN A 60 -11.12 -2.42 2.20
C GLN A 60 -10.51 -3.51 1.34
N HIS A 61 -9.82 -3.11 0.28
CA HIS A 61 -9.18 -4.05 -0.63
C HIS A 61 -8.10 -4.87 0.08
N MET A 62 -7.28 -4.22 0.88
CA MET A 62 -6.20 -4.88 1.61
C MET A 62 -6.73 -5.74 2.76
N LEU A 63 -7.83 -5.33 3.41
CA LEU A 63 -8.45 -6.17 4.43
C LEU A 63 -8.85 -7.52 3.88
N LYS A 64 -9.34 -7.57 2.65
CA LYS A 64 -9.69 -8.83 2.00
C LYS A 64 -8.50 -9.72 1.77
N LYS A 65 -7.30 -9.16 1.75
CA LYS A 65 -6.05 -9.90 1.56
C LYS A 65 -5.44 -10.34 2.89
N GLY A 66 -6.07 -10.01 4.02
CA GLY A 66 -5.62 -10.46 5.32
C GLY A 66 -4.69 -9.50 6.05
N VAL A 67 -4.62 -8.24 5.63
CA VAL A 67 -3.83 -7.22 6.28
C VAL A 67 -4.67 -5.98 6.54
N GLN A 68 -4.29 -5.19 7.53
CA GLN A 68 -5.02 -3.97 7.88
C GLN A 68 -4.10 -2.77 7.87
N GLY A 69 -4.63 -1.61 7.50
CA GLY A 69 -3.91 -0.36 7.58
C GLY A 69 -3.82 0.09 9.03
N VAL A 70 -2.62 0.45 9.48
CA VAL A 70 -2.39 0.87 10.86
C VAL A 70 -1.85 2.28 10.96
N ARG A 71 -1.38 2.85 9.86
CA ARG A 71 -0.84 4.19 9.84
C ARG A 71 -0.94 4.77 8.45
N GLN A 72 -1.20 6.06 8.37
CA GLN A 72 -1.23 6.78 7.11
C GLN A 72 -0.42 8.06 7.27
N ILE A 73 0.40 8.36 6.26
CA ILE A 73 1.16 9.60 6.21
C ILE A 73 0.99 10.26 4.84
N ALA A 74 1.14 11.57 4.79
CA ALA A 74 1.22 12.31 3.55
C ALA A 74 2.67 12.39 3.13
N ILE A 75 2.99 11.93 1.91
CA ILE A 75 4.34 12.02 1.37
C ILE A 75 4.52 13.38 0.69
N SER A 76 3.51 13.81 -0.06
CA SER A 76 3.55 15.07 -0.81
C SER A 76 2.12 15.57 -1.00
N SER A 77 1.96 16.61 -1.81
CA SER A 77 0.61 17.10 -2.17
C SER A 77 -0.17 16.09 -3.01
N VAL A 78 0.50 15.17 -3.66
CA VAL A 78 -0.11 14.19 -4.57
C VAL A 78 -0.16 12.80 -3.96
N TRP A 79 0.84 12.40 -3.18
CA TRP A 79 1.01 11.03 -2.72
C TRP A 79 0.79 10.89 -1.22
N SER A 80 0.17 9.80 -0.83
CA SER A 80 0.07 9.33 0.55
C SER A 80 0.66 7.94 0.64
N ALA A 81 0.91 7.47 1.86
CA ALA A 81 1.35 6.10 2.09
C ALA A 81 0.58 5.52 3.26
N MET A 82 0.28 4.23 3.17
CA MET A 82 -0.40 3.51 4.25
C MET A 82 0.43 2.30 4.63
N ARG A 83 0.67 2.14 5.93
CA ARG A 83 1.38 0.99 6.47
C ARG A 83 0.38 -0.09 6.83
N PHE A 84 0.76 -1.33 6.57
CA PHE A 84 -0.08 -2.49 6.83
C PHE A 84 0.58 -3.44 7.82
N ARG A 85 -0.26 -4.12 8.59
CA ARG A 85 0.14 -5.18 9.52
C ARG A 85 -0.85 -6.33 9.41
N PRO A 86 -0.55 -7.49 9.99
CA PRO A 86 -1.49 -8.61 9.96
C PRO A 86 -2.85 -8.18 10.50
N LYS A 87 -3.89 -8.64 9.84
CA LYS A 87 -5.26 -8.40 10.31
C LYS A 87 -5.49 -9.20 11.58
N ARG A 88 -6.10 -8.55 12.53
CA ARG A 88 -6.46 -9.19 13.81
C ARG A 88 -7.91 -9.62 13.84
#